data_6f7b755f69d636f4f8d233c418b8a567
#
_entry.id   6f7b755f69d636f4f8d233c418b8a567
#
_cell.length_a   1.000
_cell.length_b   1.000
_cell.length_c   1.000
_cell.angle_alpha   90.00
_cell.angle_beta   90.00
_cell.angle_gamma   90.00
#
_symmetry.space_group_name_H-M   'P 1'
#
loop_
_entity.id
_entity.type
_entity.pdbx_description
1 polymer ?
#
loop_
_entity_poly.entity_id
_entity_poly.type
_entity_poly.pdbx_seq_one_letter_code
_entity_poly.pdbx_strand_id
1 'polypeptide(L)'
;MKKESMTPAEVAEALYKLIPRRMTVEALSEYGIEGTKEQEEAMTREILSFTLYWVHAAINAHIPRKYREVLFQRVLELIHADWATLFQLASVKWEDYLLEMEARRARYAPVGDYEGGAVAASEEISDLLESEGLIQPEDRPKLLVLLPDLVPLDTYQELLSQCV
;
A
#
# COMPACT_ATOMS: atom_id res chain seq x y z
N MET A 1 22.85 -25.99 -1.47
CA MET A 1 21.55 -25.79 -2.15
C MET A 1 21.51 -24.40 -2.78
N LYS A 2 21.50 -24.33 -4.09
CA LYS A 2 21.31 -23.05 -4.76
C LYS A 2 19.86 -22.64 -4.53
N LYS A 3 19.62 -21.47 -3.90
CA LYS A 3 18.32 -20.84 -3.92
C LYS A 3 18.01 -20.51 -5.38
N GLU A 4 16.93 -21.07 -5.90
CA GLU A 4 16.44 -20.64 -7.21
C GLU A 4 16.06 -19.16 -7.10
N SER A 5 16.68 -18.34 -7.93
CA SER A 5 16.32 -16.92 -7.99
C SER A 5 14.95 -16.77 -8.66
N MET A 6 14.04 -16.06 -7.99
CA MET A 6 12.73 -15.76 -8.54
C MET A 6 12.84 -14.84 -9.76
N THR A 7 12.01 -15.07 -10.77
CA THR A 7 11.89 -14.14 -11.90
C THR A 7 11.19 -12.85 -11.44
N PRO A 8 11.37 -11.72 -12.14
CA PRO A 8 10.63 -10.49 -11.83
C PRO A 8 9.12 -10.69 -11.77
N ALA A 9 8.55 -11.52 -12.66
CA ALA A 9 7.13 -11.81 -12.64
C ALA A 9 6.72 -12.55 -11.35
N GLU A 10 7.50 -13.54 -10.92
CA GLU A 10 7.24 -14.30 -9.69
C GLU A 10 7.35 -13.39 -8.45
N VAL A 11 8.33 -12.49 -8.43
CA VAL A 11 8.51 -11.51 -7.34
C VAL A 11 7.31 -10.57 -7.28
N ALA A 12 6.88 -10.05 -8.42
CA ALA A 12 5.72 -9.17 -8.51
C ALA A 12 4.44 -9.86 -8.01
N GLU A 13 4.22 -11.11 -8.39
CA GLU A 13 3.08 -11.89 -7.91
C GLU A 13 3.14 -12.13 -6.40
N ALA A 14 4.31 -12.42 -5.87
CA ALA A 14 4.49 -12.61 -4.43
C ALA A 14 4.22 -11.32 -3.65
N LEU A 15 4.70 -10.18 -4.14
CA LEU A 15 4.39 -8.86 -3.55
C LEU A 15 2.90 -8.57 -3.62
N TYR A 16 2.29 -8.81 -4.78
CA TYR A 16 0.88 -8.55 -5.01
C TYR A 16 -0.02 -9.31 -4.03
N LYS A 17 0.32 -10.55 -3.72
CA LYS A 17 -0.44 -11.36 -2.74
C LYS A 17 -0.45 -10.75 -1.33
N LEU A 18 0.54 -9.94 -1.00
CA LEU A 18 0.66 -9.27 0.30
C LEU A 18 -0.07 -7.91 0.33
N ILE A 19 -0.47 -7.39 -0.82
CA ILE A 19 -1.13 -6.07 -0.90
C ILE A 19 -2.61 -6.22 -0.50
N PRO A 20 -3.11 -5.39 0.43
CA PRO A 20 -4.51 -5.41 0.80
C PRO A 20 -5.40 -5.00 -0.37
N ARG A 21 -6.55 -5.65 -0.47
CA ARG A 21 -7.55 -5.40 -1.51
C ARG A 21 -8.55 -4.34 -1.02
N ARG A 22 -9.83 -4.55 -1.30
CA ARG A 22 -10.90 -3.67 -0.86
C ARG A 22 -10.93 -3.55 0.67
N MET A 23 -11.02 -2.31 1.15
CA MET A 23 -11.29 -2.03 2.57
C MET A 23 -12.80 -1.95 2.79
N THR A 24 -13.33 -2.86 3.58
CA THR A 24 -14.76 -2.91 3.89
C THR A 24 -15.04 -2.32 5.26
N VAL A 25 -16.30 -1.92 5.48
CA VAL A 25 -16.77 -1.48 6.79
C VAL A 25 -16.54 -2.57 7.85
N GLU A 26 -16.77 -3.83 7.47
CA GLU A 26 -16.57 -4.99 8.34
C GLU A 26 -15.11 -5.14 8.75
N ALA A 27 -14.18 -4.98 7.83
CA ALA A 27 -12.74 -5.04 8.11
C ALA A 27 -12.31 -3.92 9.07
N LEU A 28 -12.82 -2.70 8.86
CA LEU A 28 -12.55 -1.59 9.76
C LEU A 28 -13.13 -1.83 11.16
N SER A 29 -14.34 -2.40 11.24
CA SER A 29 -15.00 -2.65 12.52
C SER A 29 -14.29 -3.71 13.36
N GLU A 30 -13.54 -4.63 12.76
CA GLU A 30 -12.69 -5.59 13.48
C GLU A 30 -11.62 -4.89 14.32
N TYR A 31 -11.20 -3.69 13.91
CA TYR A 31 -10.26 -2.84 14.65
C TYR A 31 -10.97 -1.79 15.50
N GLY A 32 -12.31 -1.82 15.53
CA GLY A 32 -13.11 -0.83 16.26
C GLY A 32 -13.21 0.53 15.57
N ILE A 33 -12.89 0.59 14.27
CA ILE A 33 -12.97 1.84 13.48
C ILE A 33 -14.34 1.91 12.81
N GLU A 34 -15.03 3.02 13.02
CA GLU A 34 -16.31 3.29 12.36
C GLU A 34 -16.10 3.86 10.96
N GLY A 35 -16.87 3.35 10.00
CA GLY A 35 -16.88 3.84 8.63
C GLY A 35 -18.24 3.60 7.98
N THR A 36 -18.46 4.20 6.80
CA THR A 36 -19.66 4.02 6.01
C THR A 36 -19.32 3.34 4.68
N LYS A 37 -20.32 2.74 4.04
CA LYS A 37 -20.12 2.09 2.73
C LYS A 37 -19.68 3.10 1.66
N GLU A 38 -20.14 4.33 1.74
CA GLU A 38 -19.77 5.41 0.82
C GLU A 38 -18.28 5.76 0.92
N GLN A 39 -17.65 5.48 2.06
CA GLN A 39 -16.26 5.77 2.32
C GLN A 39 -15.31 4.61 1.92
N GLU A 40 -15.84 3.42 1.60
CA GLU A 40 -15.02 2.25 1.32
C GLU A 40 -14.06 2.44 0.13
N GLU A 41 -14.54 3.04 -0.97
CA GLU A 41 -13.69 3.27 -2.15
C GLU A 41 -12.53 4.22 -1.84
N ALA A 42 -12.82 5.32 -1.16
CA ALA A 42 -11.79 6.30 -0.78
C ALA A 42 -10.78 5.69 0.19
N MET A 43 -11.26 4.93 1.18
CA MET A 43 -10.38 4.23 2.13
C MET A 43 -9.51 3.19 1.42
N THR A 44 -10.08 2.44 0.49
CA THR A 44 -9.34 1.45 -0.31
C THR A 44 -8.20 2.12 -1.09
N ARG A 45 -8.48 3.24 -1.76
CA ARG A 45 -7.46 3.97 -2.52
C ARG A 45 -6.34 4.53 -1.62
N GLU A 46 -6.71 5.08 -0.46
CA GLU A 46 -5.72 5.65 0.46
C GLU A 46 -4.80 4.55 1.05
N ILE A 47 -5.37 3.43 1.47
CA ILE A 47 -4.59 2.29 1.97
C ILE A 47 -3.71 1.71 0.86
N LEU A 48 -4.24 1.61 -0.36
CA LEU A 48 -3.46 1.11 -1.51
C LEU A 48 -2.28 2.05 -1.82
N SER A 49 -2.50 3.35 -1.84
CA SER A 49 -1.44 4.32 -2.11
C SER A 49 -0.35 4.29 -1.03
N PHE A 50 -0.74 4.15 0.22
CA PHE A 50 0.19 3.99 1.34
C PHE A 50 1.00 2.69 1.19
N THR A 51 0.33 1.59 0.85
CA THR A 51 0.97 0.30 0.58
C THR A 51 1.99 0.40 -0.55
N LEU A 52 1.60 1.01 -1.66
CA LEU A 52 2.46 1.15 -2.83
C LEU A 52 3.68 2.04 -2.57
N TYR A 53 3.54 3.05 -1.71
CA TYR A 53 4.70 3.82 -1.25
C TYR A 53 5.75 2.90 -0.61
N TRP A 54 5.32 2.00 0.29
CA TRP A 54 6.23 1.09 0.98
C TRP A 54 6.77 -0.03 0.09
N VAL A 55 5.96 -0.54 -0.83
CA VAL A 55 6.42 -1.51 -1.84
C VAL A 55 7.51 -0.88 -2.70
N HIS A 56 7.29 0.35 -3.17
CA HIS A 56 8.27 1.10 -3.95
C HIS A 56 9.56 1.33 -3.17
N ALA A 57 9.45 1.72 -1.90
CA ALA A 57 10.61 1.95 -1.03
C ALA A 57 11.40 0.67 -0.82
N ALA A 58 10.73 -0.46 -0.60
CA ALA A 58 11.38 -1.76 -0.43
C ALA A 58 12.08 -2.22 -1.72
N ILE A 59 11.46 -2.02 -2.88
CA ILE A 59 12.07 -2.31 -4.18
C ILE A 59 13.36 -1.49 -4.34
N ASN A 60 13.30 -0.20 -4.04
CA ASN A 60 14.47 0.67 -4.16
C ASN A 60 15.60 0.28 -3.21
N ALA A 61 15.29 -0.28 -2.05
CA ALA A 61 16.28 -0.69 -1.05
C ALA A 61 16.99 -1.99 -1.42
N HIS A 62 16.31 -2.93 -2.09
CA HIS A 62 16.79 -4.30 -2.26
C HIS A 62 17.05 -4.72 -3.70
N ILE A 63 16.43 -4.07 -4.68
CA ILE A 63 16.47 -4.50 -6.08
C ILE A 63 17.46 -3.63 -6.87
N PRO A 64 18.32 -4.22 -7.75
CA PRO A 64 19.21 -3.44 -8.60
C PRO A 64 18.46 -2.43 -9.46
N ARG A 65 19.02 -1.26 -9.60
CA ARG A 65 18.39 -0.10 -10.25
C ARG A 65 17.73 -0.41 -11.59
N LYS A 66 18.37 -1.21 -12.43
CA LYS A 66 17.87 -1.53 -13.78
C LYS A 66 16.58 -2.35 -13.79
N TYR A 67 16.23 -3.01 -12.68
CA TYR A 67 15.03 -3.85 -12.57
C TYR A 67 13.90 -3.21 -11.76
N ARG A 68 14.15 -2.10 -11.07
CA ARG A 68 13.19 -1.49 -10.13
C ARG A 68 11.91 -1.06 -10.82
N GLU A 69 12.03 -0.35 -11.92
CA GLU A 69 10.87 0.15 -12.67
C GLU A 69 10.04 -0.99 -13.27
N VAL A 70 10.70 -1.95 -13.89
CA VAL A 70 10.04 -3.13 -14.48
C VAL A 70 9.24 -3.89 -13.42
N LEU A 71 9.85 -4.12 -12.26
CA LEU A 71 9.20 -4.83 -11.16
C LEU A 71 7.98 -4.06 -10.64
N PHE A 72 8.15 -2.77 -10.37
CA PHE A 72 7.05 -1.93 -9.87
C PHE A 72 5.89 -1.83 -10.87
N GLN A 73 6.22 -1.66 -12.16
CA GLN A 73 5.20 -1.63 -13.22
C GLN A 73 4.43 -2.97 -13.29
N ARG A 74 5.11 -4.08 -13.09
CA ARG A 74 4.45 -5.39 -13.09
C ARG A 74 3.47 -5.51 -11.92
N VAL A 75 3.82 -5.01 -10.74
CA VAL A 75 2.89 -4.96 -9.59
C VAL A 75 1.66 -4.11 -9.95
N LEU A 76 1.86 -2.94 -10.56
CA LEU A 76 0.75 -2.07 -10.97
C LEU A 76 -0.16 -2.76 -12.01
N GLU A 77 0.40 -3.51 -12.95
CA GLU A 77 -0.38 -4.27 -13.93
C GLU A 77 -1.28 -5.31 -13.26
N LEU A 78 -0.78 -6.00 -12.24
CA LEU A 78 -1.56 -6.98 -11.49
C LEU A 78 -2.71 -6.31 -10.74
N ILE A 79 -2.47 -5.16 -10.15
CA ILE A 79 -3.51 -4.35 -9.49
C ILE A 79 -4.56 -3.91 -10.51
N HIS A 80 -4.11 -3.40 -11.65
CA HIS A 80 -5.00 -2.92 -12.72
C HIS A 80 -5.92 -4.04 -13.22
N ALA A 81 -5.38 -5.25 -13.39
CA ALA A 81 -6.18 -6.40 -13.83
C ALA A 81 -7.35 -6.72 -12.90
N ASP A 82 -7.17 -6.49 -11.59
CA ASP A 82 -8.18 -6.77 -10.57
C ASP A 82 -8.92 -5.50 -10.08
N TRP A 83 -8.76 -4.37 -10.79
CA TRP A 83 -9.25 -3.07 -10.36
C TRP A 83 -10.76 -3.03 -10.10
N ALA A 84 -11.54 -3.58 -11.02
CA ALA A 84 -13.00 -3.61 -10.90
C ALA A 84 -13.50 -4.75 -10.01
N THR A 85 -12.77 -5.86 -9.96
CA THR A 85 -13.21 -7.10 -9.29
C THR A 85 -12.79 -7.13 -7.81
N LEU A 86 -11.50 -7.23 -7.52
CA LEU A 86 -11.02 -7.41 -6.14
C LEU A 86 -10.91 -6.09 -5.38
N PHE A 87 -10.54 -5.00 -6.06
CA PHE A 87 -10.47 -3.68 -5.43
C PHE A 87 -11.81 -2.95 -5.45
N GLN A 88 -12.72 -3.34 -6.34
CA GLN A 88 -14.03 -2.71 -6.53
C GLN A 88 -13.95 -1.20 -6.74
N LEU A 89 -13.01 -0.79 -7.58
CA LEU A 89 -12.75 0.62 -7.90
C LEU A 89 -13.12 0.97 -9.35
N ALA A 90 -14.09 0.26 -9.93
CA ALA A 90 -14.51 0.48 -11.32
C ALA A 90 -14.97 1.92 -11.61
N SER A 91 -15.47 2.64 -10.58
CA SER A 91 -15.90 4.04 -10.71
C SER A 91 -14.73 5.02 -10.84
N VAL A 92 -13.52 4.59 -10.53
CA VAL A 92 -12.31 5.41 -10.57
C VAL A 92 -11.47 4.99 -11.78
N LYS A 93 -11.16 5.94 -12.65
CA LYS A 93 -10.30 5.66 -13.80
C LYS A 93 -8.88 5.33 -13.33
N TRP A 94 -8.30 4.30 -13.91
CA TRP A 94 -6.95 3.86 -13.57
C TRP A 94 -5.91 4.99 -13.73
N GLU A 95 -5.99 5.75 -14.81
CA GLU A 95 -5.08 6.86 -15.09
C GLU A 95 -5.18 7.95 -14.03
N ASP A 96 -6.39 8.27 -13.56
CA ASP A 96 -6.61 9.23 -12.48
C ASP A 96 -6.03 8.73 -11.17
N TYR A 97 -6.19 7.44 -10.90
CA TYR A 97 -5.60 6.83 -9.71
C TYR A 97 -4.06 6.87 -9.73
N LEU A 98 -3.44 6.64 -10.89
CA LEU A 98 -1.97 6.72 -10.99
C LEU A 98 -1.45 8.12 -10.62
N LEU A 99 -2.17 9.17 -10.98
CA LEU A 99 -1.83 10.54 -10.59
C LEU A 99 -2.00 10.74 -9.07
N GLU A 100 -3.07 10.20 -8.52
CA GLU A 100 -3.30 10.23 -7.06
C GLU A 100 -2.18 9.50 -6.31
N MET A 101 -1.80 8.32 -6.78
CA MET A 101 -0.72 7.53 -6.20
C MET A 101 0.61 8.31 -6.18
N GLU A 102 0.94 8.99 -7.28
CA GLU A 102 2.14 9.82 -7.36
C GLU A 102 2.09 11.00 -6.38
N ALA A 103 0.92 11.64 -6.25
CA ALA A 103 0.74 12.73 -5.29
C ALA A 103 0.90 12.22 -3.85
N ARG A 104 0.41 11.04 -3.54
CA ARG A 104 0.58 10.42 -2.21
C ARG A 104 2.03 10.05 -1.94
N ARG A 105 2.74 9.53 -2.92
CA ARG A 105 4.18 9.25 -2.80
C ARG A 105 4.94 10.52 -2.44
N ALA A 106 4.66 11.61 -3.13
CA ALA A 106 5.28 12.91 -2.86
C ALA A 106 4.96 13.42 -1.45
N ARG A 107 3.82 13.06 -0.90
CA ARG A 107 3.43 13.41 0.46
C ARG A 107 4.13 12.56 1.53
N TYR A 108 4.30 11.25 1.28
CA TYR A 108 4.90 10.34 2.26
C TYR A 108 6.43 10.37 2.26
N ALA A 109 7.08 10.58 1.12
CA ALA A 109 8.54 10.52 1.00
C ALA A 109 9.28 11.46 1.96
N PRO A 110 8.86 12.72 2.19
CA PRO A 110 9.57 13.61 3.11
C PRO A 110 9.65 13.12 4.54
N VAL A 111 8.71 12.27 4.98
CA VAL A 111 8.66 11.76 6.35
C VAL A 111 8.99 10.27 6.43
N GLY A 112 8.71 9.51 5.37
CA GLY A 112 8.87 8.06 5.34
C GLY A 112 10.26 7.57 4.95
N ASP A 113 11.03 8.37 4.21
CA ASP A 113 12.32 7.97 3.64
C ASP A 113 13.48 8.00 4.66
N TYR A 114 13.22 8.35 5.91
CA TYR A 114 14.20 8.47 6.97
C TYR A 114 14.05 7.36 8.02
N GLU A 115 15.06 7.20 8.85
CA GLU A 115 15.00 6.30 10.01
C GLU A 115 13.81 6.68 10.89
N GLY A 116 13.03 5.67 11.31
CA GLY A 116 11.76 5.89 12.02
C GLY A 116 10.61 6.34 11.13
N GLY A 117 10.81 6.33 9.81
CA GLY A 117 9.83 6.81 8.84
C GLY A 117 8.50 6.07 8.85
N ALA A 118 8.49 4.79 9.27
CA ALA A 118 7.24 4.02 9.36
C ALA A 118 6.22 4.66 10.30
N VAL A 119 6.66 5.14 11.46
CA VAL A 119 5.79 5.84 12.42
C VAL A 119 5.34 7.18 11.86
N ALA A 120 6.29 7.95 11.31
CA ALA A 120 5.99 9.28 10.74
C ALA A 120 5.02 9.19 9.56
N ALA A 121 5.20 8.21 8.67
CA ALA A 121 4.30 7.99 7.53
C ALA A 121 2.92 7.52 8.00
N SER A 122 2.85 6.70 9.05
CA SER A 122 1.57 6.27 9.63
C SER A 122 0.79 7.45 10.24
N GLU A 123 1.48 8.41 10.84
CA GLU A 123 0.86 9.65 11.32
C GLU A 123 0.39 10.52 10.16
N GLU A 124 1.16 10.57 9.08
CA GLU A 124 0.81 11.34 7.88
C GLU A 124 -0.46 10.82 7.21
N ILE A 125 -0.59 9.49 7.04
CA ILE A 125 -1.84 8.92 6.51
C ILE A 125 -3.00 9.12 7.48
N SER A 126 -2.74 9.05 8.79
CA SER A 126 -3.79 9.31 9.80
C SER A 126 -4.32 10.73 9.71
N ASP A 127 -3.43 11.72 9.54
CA ASP A 127 -3.81 13.12 9.33
C ASP A 127 -4.65 13.26 8.06
N LEU A 128 -4.25 12.61 6.98
CA LEU A 128 -4.94 12.65 5.70
C LEU A 128 -6.35 12.05 5.82
N LEU A 129 -6.47 10.86 6.40
CA LEU A 129 -7.77 10.18 6.54
C LEU A 129 -8.72 10.97 7.43
N GLU A 130 -8.22 11.57 8.50
CA GLU A 130 -9.02 12.44 9.37
C GLU A 130 -9.45 13.71 8.64
N SER A 131 -8.55 14.35 7.89
CA SER A 131 -8.86 15.57 7.14
C SER A 131 -9.88 15.33 6.02
N GLU A 132 -9.90 14.14 5.45
CA GLU A 132 -10.87 13.73 4.43
C GLU A 132 -12.19 13.21 5.03
N GLY A 133 -12.27 13.14 6.35
CA GLY A 133 -13.46 12.65 7.04
C GLY A 133 -13.64 11.13 6.96
N LEU A 134 -12.59 10.38 6.62
CA LEU A 134 -12.65 8.93 6.48
C LEU A 134 -12.52 8.20 7.82
N ILE A 135 -11.91 8.82 8.81
CA ILE A 135 -11.86 8.31 10.19
C ILE A 135 -12.22 9.42 11.18
N GLN A 136 -12.71 9.02 12.33
CA GLN A 136 -12.93 9.93 13.45
C GLN A 136 -11.64 10.14 14.24
N PRO A 137 -11.45 11.32 14.90
CA PRO A 137 -10.24 11.55 15.71
C PRO A 137 -10.01 10.47 16.78
N GLU A 138 -11.08 9.94 17.36
CA GLU A 138 -11.02 8.90 18.40
C GLU A 138 -10.46 7.58 17.86
N ASP A 139 -10.54 7.35 16.56
CA ASP A 139 -10.12 6.09 15.91
C ASP A 139 -8.65 6.10 15.46
N ARG A 140 -7.95 7.24 15.57
CA ARG A 140 -6.53 7.31 15.18
C ARG A 140 -5.64 6.27 15.87
N PRO A 141 -5.72 6.05 17.20
CA PRO A 141 -4.92 5.00 17.83
C PRO A 141 -5.19 3.60 17.27
N LYS A 142 -6.43 3.33 16.89
CA LYS A 142 -6.84 2.05 16.30
C LYS A 142 -6.26 1.87 14.89
N LEU A 143 -6.17 2.94 14.13
CA LEU A 143 -5.54 2.94 12.80
C LEU A 143 -4.06 2.57 12.90
N LEU A 144 -3.35 3.02 13.93
CA LEU A 144 -1.95 2.69 14.15
C LEU A 144 -1.73 1.19 14.44
N VAL A 145 -2.77 0.49 14.89
CA VAL A 145 -2.75 -0.97 15.02
C VAL A 145 -3.08 -1.65 13.69
N LEU A 146 -4.08 -1.15 12.98
CA LEU A 146 -4.52 -1.71 11.69
C LEU A 146 -3.43 -1.63 10.62
N LEU A 147 -2.74 -0.51 10.49
CA LEU A 147 -1.77 -0.29 9.40
C LEU A 147 -0.64 -1.33 9.37
N PRO A 148 0.03 -1.67 10.50
CA PRO A 148 1.06 -2.72 10.47
C PRO A 148 0.51 -4.10 10.07
N ASP A 149 -0.73 -4.40 10.41
CA ASP A 149 -1.36 -5.67 10.03
C ASP A 149 -1.66 -5.74 8.54
N LEU A 150 -2.11 -4.63 7.95
CA LEU A 150 -2.47 -4.57 6.53
C LEU A 150 -1.28 -4.33 5.62
N VAL A 151 -0.27 -3.62 6.10
CA VAL A 151 0.89 -3.20 5.31
C VAL A 151 2.15 -3.77 5.97
N PRO A 152 2.50 -5.04 5.69
CA PRO A 152 3.59 -5.73 6.38
C PRO A 152 4.95 -5.34 5.81
N LEU A 153 5.49 -4.20 6.24
CA LEU A 153 6.76 -3.64 5.76
C LEU A 153 7.92 -4.62 5.83
N ASP A 154 8.06 -5.29 6.98
CA ASP A 154 9.14 -6.25 7.19
C ASP A 154 9.03 -7.44 6.23
N THR A 155 7.81 -7.87 5.93
CA THR A 155 7.57 -8.96 4.99
C THR A 155 7.96 -8.57 3.57
N TYR A 156 7.66 -7.34 3.14
CA TYR A 156 8.10 -6.84 1.83
C TYR A 156 9.61 -6.84 1.73
N GLN A 157 10.28 -6.32 2.74
CA GLN A 157 11.74 -6.24 2.75
C GLN A 157 12.38 -7.61 2.79
N GLU A 158 11.87 -8.52 3.60
CA GLU A 158 12.35 -9.90 3.69
C GLU A 158 12.20 -10.62 2.34
N LEU A 159 11.02 -10.53 1.71
CA LEU A 159 10.77 -11.12 0.40
C LEU A 159 11.78 -10.62 -0.64
N LEU A 160 11.98 -9.31 -0.72
CA LEU A 160 12.87 -8.70 -1.72
C LEU A 160 14.34 -8.97 -1.44
N SER A 161 14.75 -9.07 -0.17
CA SER A 161 16.13 -9.40 0.19
C SER A 161 16.50 -10.81 -0.24
N GLN A 162 15.54 -11.72 -0.36
CA GLN A 162 15.77 -13.10 -0.81
C GLN A 162 15.88 -13.22 -2.34
N CYS A 163 15.53 -12.18 -3.08
CA CYS A 163 15.49 -12.18 -4.54
C CYS A 163 16.83 -11.77 -5.19
N VAL A 164 17.80 -11.38 -4.40
CA VAL A 164 19.09 -10.87 -4.88
C VAL A 164 20.16 -11.95 -4.79
#